data_cbbc06999138bde4adced60f53b0dde9
#
_entry.id   cbbc06999138bde4adced60f53b0dde9
#
_cell.length_a   1.000
_cell.length_b   1.000
_cell.length_c   1.000
_cell.angle_alpha   90.00
_cell.angle_beta   90.00
_cell.angle_gamma   90.00
#
_symmetry.space_group_name_H-M   'P 1'
#
loop_
_entity.id
_entity.type
_entity.pdbx_description
1 polymer ?
#
loop_
_entity_poly.entity_id
_entity_poly.type
_entity_poly.pdbx_seq_one_letter_code
_entity_poly.pdbx_strand_id
1 'polypeptide(L)'
;MVVGPGDEVRGKNFPWNWQSLNYNDSAWQEAAIDNTPVVMQGFGSDNKWTLSQRTIPQMEQKMQRMKFECSEQGNKLNSSFLQGNNPITIPANSSRTILIDQSFETIGYPVLKVSEGKNTSIKITYAEALFDANGEKGNRDETRGKAMKGLYDIFYPDGGKDRSFTPLWVRTWRYIQLQIVTKDEPVVLNDFYGIFTAYPFVQKATF
;
A
#
# COMPACT_ATOMS: atom_id res chain seq x y z
N MET A 1 -1.20 -15.39 -14.00
CA MET A 1 -0.57 -14.29 -13.26
C MET A 1 -0.82 -14.56 -11.78
N VAL A 2 0.21 -14.64 -10.97
CA VAL A 2 0.05 -14.79 -9.52
C VAL A 2 -0.07 -13.37 -8.97
N VAL A 3 -1.24 -13.01 -8.49
CA VAL A 3 -1.49 -11.76 -7.76
C VAL A 3 -1.33 -12.08 -6.29
N GLY A 4 -0.50 -11.34 -5.58
CA GLY A 4 -0.36 -11.49 -4.13
C GLY A 4 -1.71 -11.26 -3.44
N PRO A 5 -1.95 -11.88 -2.29
CA PRO A 5 -3.18 -11.70 -1.52
C PRO A 5 -3.35 -10.25 -1.06
N GLY A 6 -4.58 -9.85 -0.79
CA GLY A 6 -4.85 -8.63 -0.04
C GLY A 6 -4.50 -8.81 1.44
N ASP A 7 -4.05 -7.73 2.08
CA ASP A 7 -3.72 -7.73 3.49
C ASP A 7 -4.91 -7.21 4.32
N GLU A 8 -5.23 -7.89 5.41
CA GLU A 8 -6.13 -7.37 6.44
C GLU A 8 -5.36 -7.19 7.73
N VAL A 9 -5.11 -5.94 8.13
CA VAL A 9 -4.30 -5.62 9.30
C VAL A 9 -5.14 -4.96 10.39
N ARG A 10 -5.11 -5.55 11.58
CA ARG A 10 -5.73 -5.01 12.78
C ARG A 10 -4.66 -4.39 13.68
N GLY A 11 -4.58 -3.07 13.71
CA GLY A 11 -3.60 -2.30 14.47
C GLY A 11 -3.55 -2.65 15.95
N LYS A 12 -4.69 -3.04 16.54
CA LYS A 12 -4.78 -3.53 17.91
C LYS A 12 -3.84 -4.71 18.22
N ASN A 13 -3.58 -5.57 17.22
CA ASN A 13 -2.76 -6.77 17.36
C ASN A 13 -1.40 -6.64 16.68
N PHE A 14 -1.15 -5.49 16.03
CA PHE A 14 0.09 -5.27 15.30
C PHE A 14 1.22 -4.89 16.28
N PRO A 15 2.42 -5.50 16.18
CA PRO A 15 3.54 -5.20 17.07
C PRO A 15 4.21 -3.88 16.68
N TRP A 16 3.58 -2.76 16.96
CA TRP A 16 4.09 -1.44 16.63
C TRP A 16 5.53 -1.23 17.10
N ASN A 17 6.35 -0.62 16.26
CA ASN A 17 7.77 -0.36 16.50
C ASN A 17 8.66 -1.63 16.61
N TRP A 18 8.20 -2.77 16.10
CA TRP A 18 8.98 -4.02 16.13
C TRP A 18 10.37 -3.90 15.45
N GLN A 19 10.56 -2.94 14.55
CA GLN A 19 11.84 -2.66 13.90
C GLN A 19 12.81 -1.87 14.79
N SER A 20 12.37 -1.37 15.95
CA SER A 20 13.21 -0.62 16.88
C SER A 20 14.23 -1.54 17.57
N LEU A 21 15.47 -1.11 17.68
CA LEU A 21 16.52 -1.86 18.40
C LEU A 21 16.16 -2.14 19.87
N ASN A 22 15.30 -1.32 20.45
CA ASN A 22 14.86 -1.47 21.84
C ASN A 22 13.49 -2.14 21.96
N TYR A 23 13.00 -2.77 20.90
CA TYR A 23 11.72 -3.50 20.97
C TYR A 23 11.85 -4.68 21.91
N ASN A 24 10.87 -4.86 22.81
CA ASN A 24 10.81 -6.01 23.69
C ASN A 24 10.11 -7.17 22.99
N ASP A 25 10.86 -8.13 22.51
CA ASP A 25 10.41 -9.36 21.85
C ASP A 25 10.36 -10.59 22.78
N SER A 26 10.53 -10.40 24.08
CA SER A 26 10.60 -11.50 25.07
C SER A 26 9.34 -12.40 25.09
N ALA A 27 8.22 -11.91 24.58
CA ALA A 27 6.97 -12.66 24.44
C ALA A 27 6.84 -13.41 23.09
N TRP A 28 7.81 -13.24 22.19
CA TRP A 28 7.81 -13.95 20.91
C TRP A 28 8.33 -15.37 21.08
N GLN A 29 7.83 -16.26 20.23
CA GLN A 29 8.39 -17.61 20.17
C GLN A 29 9.74 -17.57 19.47
N GLU A 30 10.66 -18.39 19.97
CA GLU A 30 11.94 -18.58 19.27
C GLU A 30 11.72 -19.18 17.89
N ALA A 31 12.56 -18.75 16.92
CA ALA A 31 12.51 -19.30 15.59
C ALA A 31 12.93 -20.77 15.61
N ALA A 32 12.13 -21.62 14.98
CA ALA A 32 12.49 -23.02 14.79
C ALA A 32 13.55 -23.15 13.68
N ILE A 33 14.58 -23.92 13.92
CA ILE A 33 15.57 -24.29 12.91
C ILE A 33 14.99 -25.45 12.08
N ASP A 34 14.61 -25.17 10.84
CA ASP A 34 14.13 -26.20 9.91
C ASP A 34 15.28 -26.82 9.14
N ASN A 35 16.13 -26.00 8.55
CA ASN A 35 17.34 -26.44 7.83
C ASN A 35 18.51 -25.47 8.09
N THR A 36 19.71 -26.00 8.23
CA THR A 36 20.92 -25.17 8.28
C THR A 36 21.35 -24.83 6.86
N PRO A 37 21.27 -23.55 6.42
CA PRO A 37 21.77 -23.17 5.13
C PRO A 37 23.29 -23.31 5.07
N VAL A 38 23.82 -23.84 3.98
CA VAL A 38 25.27 -23.91 3.73
C VAL A 38 25.62 -23.18 2.46
N VAL A 39 26.85 -22.74 2.36
CA VAL A 39 27.42 -22.19 1.13
C VAL A 39 27.48 -23.32 0.09
N MET A 40 27.06 -23.03 -1.12
CA MET A 40 27.15 -24.01 -2.23
C MET A 40 28.61 -24.40 -2.46
N GLN A 41 28.93 -25.67 -2.22
CA GLN A 41 30.27 -26.24 -2.44
C GLN A 41 30.22 -27.14 -3.67
N GLY A 42 30.29 -26.52 -4.85
CA GLY A 42 30.36 -27.29 -6.11
C GLY A 42 28.98 -27.73 -6.66
N PHE A 43 29.03 -28.54 -7.72
CA PHE A 43 27.87 -29.06 -8.40
C PHE A 43 27.32 -30.29 -7.63
N GLY A 44 26.04 -30.26 -7.30
CA GLY A 44 25.37 -31.41 -6.66
C GLY A 44 25.43 -31.42 -5.14
N SER A 45 25.44 -30.24 -4.47
CA SER A 45 25.30 -30.21 -3.02
C SER A 45 23.92 -30.74 -2.63
N ASP A 46 23.86 -31.69 -1.68
CA ASP A 46 22.62 -32.33 -1.19
C ASP A 46 21.75 -31.41 -0.32
N ASN A 47 22.21 -30.18 -0.10
CA ASN A 47 21.49 -29.20 0.71
C ASN A 47 20.39 -28.52 -0.09
N LYS A 48 19.17 -28.57 0.43
CA LYS A 48 18.00 -27.92 -0.15
C LYS A 48 18.10 -26.40 -0.16
N TRP A 49 18.89 -25.81 0.72
CA TRP A 49 18.99 -24.36 0.93
C TRP A 49 20.46 -23.94 0.86
N THR A 50 20.80 -23.17 -0.16
CA THR A 50 22.15 -22.62 -0.32
C THR A 50 22.09 -21.10 -0.38
N LEU A 51 23.04 -20.43 0.30
CA LEU A 51 23.23 -19.00 0.18
C LEU A 51 24.16 -18.72 -1.00
N SER A 52 23.71 -17.90 -1.93
CA SER A 52 24.53 -17.42 -3.05
C SER A 52 24.53 -15.89 -3.06
N GLN A 53 25.65 -15.33 -3.49
CA GLN A 53 25.77 -13.89 -3.63
C GLN A 53 24.79 -13.39 -4.69
N ARG A 54 24.06 -12.32 -4.38
CA ARG A 54 23.16 -11.68 -5.33
C ARG A 54 23.96 -11.07 -6.49
N THR A 55 23.60 -11.40 -7.71
CA THR A 55 24.28 -10.92 -8.94
C THR A 55 23.55 -9.77 -9.63
N ILE A 56 22.29 -9.51 -9.23
CA ILE A 56 21.48 -8.42 -9.76
C ILE A 56 21.41 -7.27 -8.75
N PRO A 57 21.27 -6.01 -9.18
CA PRO A 57 21.16 -4.87 -8.26
C PRO A 57 19.90 -4.96 -7.39
N GLN A 58 19.90 -4.25 -6.29
CA GLN A 58 18.70 -4.06 -5.50
C GLN A 58 17.67 -3.25 -6.29
N MET A 59 16.38 -3.54 -6.05
CA MET A 59 15.30 -2.73 -6.60
C MET A 59 15.42 -1.29 -6.07
N GLU A 60 15.17 -0.30 -6.91
CA GLU A 60 15.08 1.07 -6.45
C GLU A 60 13.81 1.25 -5.59
N GLN A 61 13.89 2.18 -4.67
CA GLN A 61 12.76 2.59 -3.83
C GLN A 61 12.74 4.11 -3.75
N LYS A 62 11.68 4.72 -4.28
CA LYS A 62 11.52 6.18 -4.32
C LYS A 62 10.14 6.57 -3.86
N MET A 63 10.07 7.56 -2.98
CA MET A 63 8.77 8.15 -2.63
C MET A 63 8.12 8.74 -3.89
N GLN A 64 6.87 8.39 -4.11
CA GLN A 64 6.04 8.88 -5.19
C GLN A 64 4.74 9.44 -4.62
N ARG A 65 4.54 10.74 -4.75
CA ARG A 65 3.30 11.39 -4.34
C ARG A 65 2.15 10.98 -5.26
N MET A 66 0.96 10.84 -4.67
CA MET A 66 -0.27 10.69 -5.42
C MET A 66 -0.60 12.02 -6.12
N LYS A 67 -1.22 11.95 -7.31
CA LYS A 67 -1.40 13.16 -8.12
C LYS A 67 -2.71 13.90 -7.86
N PHE A 68 -3.84 13.27 -8.13
CA PHE A 68 -5.12 13.95 -8.16
C PHE A 68 -6.16 13.20 -7.34
N GLU A 69 -7.00 13.95 -6.65
CA GLU A 69 -8.28 13.47 -6.14
C GLU A 69 -9.34 13.68 -7.24
N CYS A 70 -10.19 12.67 -7.48
CA CYS A 70 -11.26 12.76 -8.46
C CYS A 70 -12.56 13.16 -7.79
N SER A 71 -13.23 14.18 -8.33
CA SER A 71 -14.59 14.52 -7.92
C SER A 71 -15.61 13.52 -8.48
N GLU A 72 -16.84 13.54 -7.96
CA GLU A 72 -17.95 12.75 -8.49
C GLU A 72 -18.28 13.09 -9.96
N GLN A 73 -18.00 14.31 -10.38
CA GLN A 73 -18.15 14.78 -11.77
C GLN A 73 -17.02 14.34 -12.69
N GLY A 74 -15.98 13.67 -12.15
CA GLY A 74 -14.84 13.19 -12.89
C GLY A 74 -13.72 14.21 -13.08
N ASN A 75 -13.79 15.36 -12.41
CA ASN A 75 -12.71 16.36 -12.47
C ASN A 75 -11.53 15.94 -11.61
N LYS A 76 -10.32 16.19 -12.11
CA LYS A 76 -9.06 16.00 -11.36
C LYS A 76 -8.78 17.23 -10.51
N LEU A 77 -8.70 17.04 -9.21
CA LEU A 77 -8.48 18.10 -8.23
C LEU A 77 -7.10 17.95 -7.59
N ASN A 78 -6.39 19.05 -7.48
CA ASN A 78 -5.18 19.10 -6.67
C ASN A 78 -5.59 19.03 -5.19
N SER A 79 -5.05 18.05 -4.47
CA SER A 79 -5.31 17.86 -3.05
C SER A 79 -4.03 18.13 -2.26
N SER A 80 -4.07 19.06 -1.32
CA SER A 80 -2.94 19.34 -0.43
C SER A 80 -2.57 18.12 0.42
N PHE A 81 -3.55 17.31 0.79
CA PHE A 81 -3.34 16.04 1.46
C PHE A 81 -2.46 15.09 0.64
N LEU A 82 -2.74 14.92 -0.65
CA LEU A 82 -1.95 14.04 -1.53
C LEU A 82 -0.53 14.56 -1.77
N GLN A 83 -0.28 15.84 -1.50
CA GLN A 83 1.06 16.43 -1.53
C GLN A 83 1.79 16.33 -0.18
N GLY A 84 1.19 15.71 0.83
CA GLY A 84 1.77 15.55 2.17
C GLY A 84 1.57 16.78 3.07
N ASN A 85 0.67 17.67 2.68
CA ASN A 85 0.27 18.83 3.47
C ASN A 85 -1.17 18.64 3.95
N ASN A 86 -1.54 19.29 5.05
CA ASN A 86 -2.92 19.33 5.54
C ASN A 86 -3.60 17.94 5.70
N PRO A 87 -3.45 17.30 6.86
CA PRO A 87 -4.16 16.06 7.17
C PRO A 87 -5.68 16.21 7.00
N ILE A 88 -6.36 15.10 6.71
CA ILE A 88 -7.82 15.06 6.60
C ILE A 88 -8.40 14.39 7.85
N THR A 89 -9.29 15.09 8.54
CA THR A 89 -10.08 14.51 9.63
C THR A 89 -11.42 14.02 9.10
N ILE A 90 -11.76 12.77 9.38
CA ILE A 90 -13.07 12.18 9.09
C ILE A 90 -13.80 12.03 10.42
N PRO A 91 -14.97 12.68 10.59
CA PRO A 91 -15.71 12.67 11.86
C PRO A 91 -16.09 11.25 12.31
N ALA A 92 -16.38 11.10 13.61
CA ALA A 92 -16.96 9.87 14.12
C ALA A 92 -18.31 9.54 13.46
N ASN A 93 -18.68 8.27 13.43
CA ASN A 93 -19.95 7.76 12.90
C ASN A 93 -20.27 8.24 11.47
N SER A 94 -19.23 8.31 10.62
CA SER A 94 -19.35 8.79 9.26
C SER A 94 -18.63 7.86 8.25
N SER A 95 -18.86 8.13 6.98
CA SER A 95 -18.16 7.44 5.90
C SER A 95 -17.64 8.45 4.88
N ARG A 96 -16.47 8.18 4.31
CA ARG A 96 -15.89 8.96 3.21
C ARG A 96 -15.23 8.05 2.19
N THR A 97 -15.46 8.35 0.92
CA THR A 97 -14.74 7.73 -0.20
C THR A 97 -13.87 8.78 -0.87
N ILE A 98 -12.61 8.45 -1.11
CA ILE A 98 -11.66 9.28 -1.83
C ILE A 98 -11.15 8.46 -3.01
N LEU A 99 -11.41 8.93 -4.23
CA LEU A 99 -10.87 8.33 -5.45
C LEU A 99 -9.64 9.13 -5.91
N ILE A 100 -8.56 8.43 -6.16
CA ILE A 100 -7.26 9.01 -6.53
C ILE A 100 -6.89 8.53 -7.93
N ASP A 101 -6.49 9.43 -8.82
CA ASP A 101 -5.91 9.13 -10.14
C ASP A 101 -4.42 9.51 -10.15
N GLN A 102 -3.56 8.52 -10.30
CA GLN A 102 -2.12 8.72 -10.47
C GLN A 102 -1.75 9.26 -11.86
N SER A 103 -2.69 9.28 -12.81
CA SER A 103 -2.52 9.66 -14.23
C SER A 103 -1.73 8.68 -15.08
N PHE A 104 -0.99 7.78 -14.50
CA PHE A 104 -0.26 6.70 -15.15
C PHE A 104 -0.27 5.46 -14.27
N GLU A 105 -0.07 4.33 -14.89
CA GLU A 105 0.09 3.08 -14.16
C GLU A 105 1.45 3.04 -13.49
N THR A 106 1.47 2.64 -12.23
CA THR A 106 2.68 2.53 -11.41
C THR A 106 2.65 1.27 -10.56
N ILE A 107 3.81 0.91 -10.05
CA ILE A 107 4.01 -0.22 -9.15
C ILE A 107 4.76 0.24 -7.89
N GLY A 108 4.38 -0.27 -6.74
CA GLY A 108 5.04 0.09 -5.49
C GLY A 108 4.29 -0.37 -4.25
N TYR A 109 4.70 0.16 -3.13
CA TYR A 109 4.06 -0.07 -1.84
C TYR A 109 3.31 1.20 -1.43
N PRO A 110 1.96 1.19 -1.39
CA PRO A 110 1.22 2.31 -0.83
C PRO A 110 1.47 2.42 0.67
N VAL A 111 1.61 3.65 1.15
CA VAL A 111 1.83 3.96 2.56
C VAL A 111 0.74 4.90 3.03
N LEU A 112 -0.08 4.44 3.97
CA LEU A 112 -1.10 5.25 4.62
C LEU A 112 -0.68 5.55 6.06
N LYS A 113 -0.61 6.82 6.43
CA LYS A 113 -0.37 7.26 7.80
C LYS A 113 -1.64 7.79 8.43
N VAL A 114 -1.98 7.30 9.61
CA VAL A 114 -3.18 7.72 10.33
C VAL A 114 -2.90 7.96 11.81
N SER A 115 -3.77 8.72 12.44
CA SER A 115 -3.84 8.88 13.90
C SER A 115 -5.29 8.72 14.34
N GLU A 116 -5.49 8.28 15.58
CA GLU A 116 -6.83 8.05 16.14
C GLU A 116 -7.60 6.95 15.40
N GLY A 117 -8.92 7.02 15.35
CA GLY A 117 -9.77 6.16 14.53
C GLY A 117 -9.85 4.71 14.97
N LYS A 118 -9.84 4.44 16.26
CA LYS A 118 -10.02 3.07 16.79
C LYS A 118 -11.29 2.44 16.21
N ASN A 119 -11.17 1.20 15.73
CA ASN A 119 -12.25 0.45 15.08
C ASN A 119 -12.75 1.05 13.74
N THR A 120 -12.11 2.08 13.20
CA THR A 120 -12.36 2.53 11.82
C THR A 120 -11.98 1.43 10.84
N SER A 121 -12.75 1.25 9.77
CA SER A 121 -12.38 0.42 8.63
C SER A 121 -11.87 1.31 7.50
N ILE A 122 -10.65 1.08 7.04
CA ILE A 122 -10.06 1.75 5.89
C ILE A 122 -9.75 0.69 4.84
N LYS A 123 -10.56 0.65 3.78
CA LYS A 123 -10.35 -0.23 2.63
C LYS A 123 -9.65 0.55 1.54
N ILE A 124 -8.55 0.02 1.05
CA ILE A 124 -7.72 0.58 -0.03
C ILE A 124 -7.85 -0.34 -1.23
N THR A 125 -8.52 0.09 -2.28
CA THR A 125 -8.72 -0.68 -3.51
C THR A 125 -7.85 -0.13 -4.63
N TYR A 126 -7.22 -1.01 -5.41
CA TYR A 126 -6.29 -0.68 -6.49
C TYR A 126 -6.84 -1.12 -7.83
N ALA A 127 -6.72 -0.30 -8.87
CA ALA A 127 -7.11 -0.66 -10.22
C ALA A 127 -6.29 0.10 -11.27
N GLU A 128 -6.12 -0.52 -12.44
CA GLU A 128 -5.53 0.11 -13.62
C GLU A 128 -6.54 1.01 -14.36
N ALA A 129 -7.81 0.67 -14.26
CA ALA A 129 -8.93 1.40 -14.86
C ALA A 129 -10.21 1.19 -14.06
N LEU A 130 -11.15 2.11 -14.20
CA LEU A 130 -12.49 1.99 -13.66
C LEU A 130 -13.42 1.30 -14.66
N PHE A 131 -14.56 0.79 -14.19
CA PHE A 131 -15.53 0.05 -14.98
C PHE A 131 -16.85 0.81 -15.07
N ASP A 132 -17.42 0.85 -16.25
CA ASP A 132 -18.75 1.40 -16.47
C ASP A 132 -19.88 0.45 -15.99
N ALA A 133 -21.13 0.83 -16.20
CA ALA A 133 -22.30 0.03 -15.80
C ALA A 133 -22.38 -1.32 -16.51
N ASN A 134 -21.80 -1.45 -17.69
CA ASN A 134 -21.74 -2.69 -18.46
C ASN A 134 -20.57 -3.60 -18.06
N GLY A 135 -19.71 -3.13 -17.18
CA GLY A 135 -18.51 -3.86 -16.77
C GLY A 135 -17.32 -3.68 -17.70
N GLU A 136 -17.39 -2.70 -18.60
CA GLU A 136 -16.33 -2.38 -19.54
C GLU A 136 -15.42 -1.25 -19.03
N LYS A 137 -14.13 -1.33 -19.33
CA LYS A 137 -13.15 -0.30 -18.94
C LYS A 137 -13.30 0.98 -19.79
N GLY A 138 -13.61 0.86 -21.07
CA GLY A 138 -13.76 1.97 -22.02
C GLY A 138 -12.57 2.93 -21.99
N ASN A 139 -12.84 4.23 -22.07
CA ASN A 139 -11.80 5.23 -21.92
C ASN A 139 -11.27 5.25 -20.48
N ARG A 140 -9.98 4.96 -20.32
CA ARG A 140 -9.34 4.85 -19.00
C ARG A 140 -9.15 6.19 -18.29
N ASP A 141 -9.25 7.32 -18.99
CA ASP A 141 -9.16 8.66 -18.43
C ASP A 141 -10.48 9.16 -17.82
N GLU A 142 -11.58 8.49 -18.13
CA GLU A 142 -12.89 8.84 -17.62
C GLU A 142 -13.15 8.15 -16.28
N THR A 143 -13.55 8.95 -15.29
CA THR A 143 -13.89 8.47 -13.95
C THR A 143 -15.37 8.64 -13.63
N ARG A 144 -16.07 9.58 -14.30
CA ARG A 144 -17.47 9.89 -14.05
C ARG A 144 -18.37 8.68 -14.33
N GLY A 145 -19.19 8.31 -13.35
CA GLY A 145 -20.14 7.22 -13.47
C GLY A 145 -19.53 5.82 -13.52
N LYS A 146 -18.22 5.71 -13.28
CA LYS A 146 -17.52 4.44 -13.26
C LYS A 146 -17.29 3.93 -11.84
N ALA A 147 -17.20 2.62 -11.69
CA ALA A 147 -17.00 1.92 -10.44
C ALA A 147 -15.57 1.37 -10.31
N MET A 148 -15.05 1.39 -9.10
CA MET A 148 -13.79 0.74 -8.73
C MET A 148 -14.01 -0.77 -8.58
N LYS A 149 -13.21 -1.56 -9.30
CA LYS A 149 -13.11 -3.02 -9.13
C LYS A 149 -11.65 -3.41 -9.15
N GLY A 150 -11.16 -4.05 -8.11
CA GLY A 150 -9.74 -4.44 -8.03
C GLY A 150 -9.40 -5.16 -6.74
N LEU A 151 -8.13 -5.53 -6.61
CA LEU A 151 -7.56 -6.03 -5.38
C LEU A 151 -7.63 -4.95 -4.30
N TYR A 152 -7.78 -5.35 -3.05
CA TYR A 152 -7.84 -4.40 -1.95
C TYR A 152 -7.14 -4.91 -0.69
N ASP A 153 -6.73 -3.98 0.12
CA ASP A 153 -6.26 -4.17 1.49
C ASP A 153 -7.22 -3.51 2.46
N ILE A 154 -7.25 -4.00 3.71
CA ILE A 154 -8.06 -3.39 4.77
C ILE A 154 -7.18 -3.14 5.99
N PHE A 155 -7.23 -1.92 6.49
CA PHE A 155 -6.58 -1.51 7.71
C PHE A 155 -7.58 -1.06 8.77
N TYR A 156 -7.44 -1.58 9.99
CA TYR A 156 -8.22 -1.18 11.16
C TYR A 156 -7.27 -0.53 12.18
N PRO A 157 -7.21 0.81 12.27
CA PRO A 157 -6.40 1.50 13.27
C PRO A 157 -6.76 1.12 14.71
N ASP A 158 -5.79 1.24 15.61
CA ASP A 158 -5.92 0.97 17.04
C ASP A 158 -6.28 2.20 17.88
N GLY A 159 -6.43 3.36 17.26
CA GLY A 159 -6.61 4.64 17.93
C GLY A 159 -5.30 5.34 18.32
N GLY A 160 -4.16 4.73 18.02
CA GLY A 160 -2.85 5.32 18.31
C GLY A 160 -2.47 6.46 17.36
N LYS A 161 -1.39 7.16 17.72
CA LYS A 161 -0.84 8.26 16.93
C LYS A 161 0.18 7.75 15.91
N ASP A 162 0.21 8.39 14.73
CA ASP A 162 1.21 8.17 13.67
C ASP A 162 1.36 6.69 13.25
N ARG A 163 0.25 5.95 13.19
CA ARG A 163 0.24 4.58 12.68
C ARG A 163 0.47 4.57 11.18
N SER A 164 1.37 3.70 10.72
CA SER A 164 1.69 3.55 9.30
C SER A 164 1.30 2.17 8.81
N PHE A 165 0.41 2.10 7.83
CA PHE A 165 0.05 0.87 7.13
C PHE A 165 0.73 0.82 5.78
N THR A 166 1.36 -0.31 5.48
CA THR A 166 1.93 -0.66 4.19
C THR A 166 1.67 -2.15 3.96
N PRO A 167 1.12 -2.57 2.81
CA PRO A 167 0.92 -3.98 2.52
C PRO A 167 2.27 -4.70 2.37
N LEU A 168 2.28 -6.01 2.67
CA LEU A 168 3.47 -6.85 2.52
C LEU A 168 3.82 -7.14 1.06
N TRP A 169 2.84 -7.06 0.17
CA TRP A 169 3.03 -7.32 -1.25
C TRP A 169 2.94 -6.04 -2.06
N VAL A 170 3.77 -5.94 -3.09
CA VAL A 170 3.75 -4.83 -4.06
C VAL A 170 2.37 -4.73 -4.73
N ARG A 171 1.90 -3.50 -4.96
CA ARG A 171 0.64 -3.19 -5.65
C ARG A 171 0.91 -2.47 -6.95
N THR A 172 0.04 -2.72 -7.94
CA THR A 172 0.01 -1.99 -9.21
C THR A 172 -1.27 -1.19 -9.29
N TRP A 173 -1.19 0.08 -9.65
CA TRP A 173 -2.36 0.95 -9.74
C TRP A 173 -2.14 2.11 -10.70
N ARG A 174 -3.22 2.55 -11.29
CA ARG A 174 -3.44 3.91 -11.75
C ARG A 174 -4.43 4.61 -10.84
N TYR A 175 -5.47 3.90 -10.45
CA TYR A 175 -6.50 4.40 -9.54
C TYR A 175 -6.39 3.72 -8.18
N ILE A 176 -6.56 4.52 -7.13
CA ILE A 176 -6.73 4.02 -5.76
C ILE A 176 -8.02 4.60 -5.20
N GLN A 177 -8.80 3.77 -4.53
CA GLN A 177 -9.96 4.23 -3.78
C GLN A 177 -9.76 3.93 -2.29
N LEU A 178 -9.84 4.97 -1.47
CA LEU A 178 -9.92 4.86 -0.03
C LEU A 178 -11.39 4.91 0.38
N GLN A 179 -11.89 3.85 0.99
CA GLN A 179 -13.22 3.79 1.59
C GLN A 179 -13.05 3.72 3.10
N ILE A 180 -13.45 4.76 3.79
CA ILE A 180 -13.26 4.94 5.22
C ILE A 180 -14.62 4.93 5.90
N VAL A 181 -14.77 4.10 6.94
CA VAL A 181 -15.97 4.04 7.78
C VAL A 181 -15.53 4.15 9.24
N THR A 182 -15.78 5.30 9.84
CA THR A 182 -15.48 5.58 11.25
C THR A 182 -16.53 5.00 12.18
N LYS A 183 -16.16 4.77 13.41
CA LYS A 183 -17.04 4.41 14.53
C LYS A 183 -17.11 5.57 15.51
N ASP A 184 -17.04 5.30 16.80
CA ASP A 184 -17.25 6.27 17.88
C ASP A 184 -16.19 7.37 17.98
N GLU A 185 -15.08 7.23 17.25
CA GLU A 185 -14.00 8.21 17.22
C GLU A 185 -13.75 8.69 15.78
N PRO A 186 -13.29 9.95 15.60
CA PRO A 186 -12.80 10.42 14.32
C PRO A 186 -11.51 9.71 13.95
N VAL A 187 -11.15 9.70 12.67
CA VAL A 187 -9.82 9.29 12.19
C VAL A 187 -9.15 10.45 11.47
N VAL A 188 -7.86 10.62 11.70
CA VAL A 188 -7.03 11.60 10.99
C VAL A 188 -6.17 10.84 9.99
N LEU A 189 -6.38 11.10 8.70
CA LEU A 189 -5.46 10.68 7.65
C LEU A 189 -4.32 11.68 7.59
N ASN A 190 -3.15 11.31 8.12
CA ASN A 190 -1.99 12.17 8.21
C ASN A 190 -1.31 12.34 6.84
N ASP A 191 -1.17 11.23 6.08
CA ASP A 191 -0.50 11.24 4.79
C ASP A 191 -0.87 9.99 3.96
N PHE A 192 -0.77 10.08 2.62
CA PHE A 192 -0.90 8.95 1.72
C PHE A 192 0.00 9.11 0.49
N TYR A 193 0.91 8.16 0.30
CA TYR A 193 1.87 8.16 -0.80
C TYR A 193 2.25 6.73 -1.21
N GLY A 194 2.99 6.57 -2.30
CA GLY A 194 3.60 5.30 -2.71
C GLY A 194 5.11 5.29 -2.50
N ILE A 195 5.67 4.11 -2.27
CA ILE A 195 7.08 3.83 -2.47
C ILE A 195 7.19 3.08 -3.79
N PHE A 196 7.47 3.81 -4.85
CA PHE A 196 7.73 3.22 -6.16
C PHE A 196 8.90 2.24 -6.07
N THR A 197 8.78 1.08 -6.69
CA THR A 197 9.85 0.09 -6.73
C THR A 197 9.95 -0.53 -8.12
N ALA A 198 11.16 -0.59 -8.65
CA ALA A 198 11.44 -1.18 -9.95
C ALA A 198 12.92 -1.60 -10.03
N TYR A 199 13.27 -2.36 -11.05
CA TYR A 199 14.67 -2.58 -11.39
C TYR A 199 15.32 -1.23 -11.77
N PRO A 200 16.51 -0.92 -11.26
CA PRO A 200 17.14 0.40 -11.44
C PRO A 200 17.73 0.55 -12.87
N PHE A 201 16.85 0.73 -13.84
CA PHE A 201 17.27 0.95 -15.22
C PHE A 201 17.99 2.30 -15.38
N VAL A 202 19.06 2.28 -16.15
CA VAL A 202 19.75 3.49 -16.57
C VAL A 202 19.32 3.81 -17.99
N GLN A 203 18.65 4.95 -18.19
CA GLN A 203 18.26 5.42 -19.50
C GLN A 203 19.51 5.73 -20.35
N LYS A 204 19.62 5.10 -21.51
CA LYS A 204 20.75 5.26 -22.43
C LYS A 204 20.37 6.02 -23.71
N ALA A 205 19.08 6.14 -24.02
CA ALA A 205 18.59 6.84 -25.20
C ALA A 205 17.25 7.52 -24.94
N THR A 206 16.95 8.53 -25.70
CA THR A 206 15.64 9.20 -25.82
C THR A 206 15.27 9.28 -27.28
N PHE A 207 14.00 9.15 -27.59
CA PHE A 207 13.44 9.24 -28.95
C PHE A 207 12.52 10.45 -29.05
#